data_c28b2ed9a098b6ea4fe9c9eba9961224
#
_entry.id   c28b2ed9a098b6ea4fe9c9eba9961224
#
_cell.length_a   1.000
_cell.length_b   1.000
_cell.length_c   1.000
_cell.angle_alpha   90.00
_cell.angle_beta   90.00
_cell.angle_gamma   90.00
#
_symmetry.space_group_name_H-M   'P 1'
#
loop_
_entity.id
_entity.type
_entity.pdbx_description
1 polymer ?
#
loop_
_entity_poly.entity_id
_entity_poly.type
_entity_poly.pdbx_seq_one_letter_code
_entity_poly.pdbx_strand_id
1 'polypeptide(L)'
;MASYGVKMVETDRQTAVHALAKEAVPQAHVDFLEGLKLCHENDDLFFAHAGIQPGVPLDQQTEHDLLWIRKEFHVDTRDHGKLVVHGHTPVEVATHYGNRINIDAGAGYGKPLAAVVFEGRDCWSLTDQGRVALLPVNPAFS
;
A
#
# COMPACT_ATOMS: atom_id res chain seq x y z
N MET A 1 7.46 16.43 -7.42
CA MET A 1 8.53 17.31 -7.95
C MET A 1 8.52 18.72 -7.33
N ALA A 2 7.37 19.27 -6.99
CA ALA A 2 7.28 20.60 -6.34
C ALA A 2 8.08 20.71 -5.03
N SER A 3 8.13 19.63 -4.23
CA SER A 3 8.93 19.54 -3.00
C SER A 3 10.46 19.69 -3.22
N TYR A 4 10.92 19.44 -4.43
CA TYR A 4 12.32 19.65 -4.85
C TYR A 4 12.53 20.97 -5.61
N GLY A 5 11.54 21.88 -5.58
CA GLY A 5 11.62 23.18 -6.27
C GLY A 5 11.39 23.12 -7.78
N VAL A 6 11.11 21.96 -8.35
CA VAL A 6 10.85 21.81 -9.79
C VAL A 6 9.45 22.30 -10.11
N LYS A 7 9.36 23.40 -10.87
CA LYS A 7 8.10 23.90 -11.43
C LYS A 7 7.82 23.16 -12.73
N MET A 8 6.71 22.45 -12.78
CA MET A 8 6.23 21.75 -13.97
C MET A 8 5.10 22.55 -14.59
N VAL A 9 5.12 22.71 -15.92
CA VAL A 9 4.00 23.22 -16.70
C VAL A 9 3.37 22.08 -17.49
N GLU A 10 2.08 22.16 -17.72
CA GLU A 10 1.26 21.09 -18.33
C GLU A 10 1.74 20.67 -19.75
N THR A 11 2.53 21.53 -20.41
CA THR A 11 3.10 21.32 -21.74
C THR A 11 4.49 20.68 -21.72
N ASP A 12 5.08 20.43 -20.54
CA ASP A 12 6.42 19.85 -20.44
C ASP A 12 6.42 18.42 -20.99
N ARG A 13 7.36 18.14 -21.89
CA ARG A 13 7.56 16.79 -22.40
C ARG A 13 8.11 15.91 -21.28
N GLN A 14 7.65 14.67 -21.23
CA GLN A 14 8.05 13.68 -20.21
C GLN A 14 9.58 13.54 -20.08
N THR A 15 10.32 13.67 -21.19
CA THR A 15 11.79 13.66 -21.21
C THR A 15 12.42 14.85 -20.49
N ALA A 16 11.82 16.06 -20.62
CA ALA A 16 12.30 17.25 -19.92
C ALA A 16 12.05 17.15 -18.40
N VAL A 17 10.85 16.67 -18.02
CA VAL A 17 10.52 16.41 -16.61
C VAL A 17 11.47 15.40 -15.98
N HIS A 18 11.81 14.34 -16.70
CA HIS A 18 12.75 13.32 -16.22
C HIS A 18 14.17 13.89 -16.01
N ALA A 19 14.65 14.73 -16.94
CA ALA A 19 15.96 15.39 -16.80
C ALA A 19 16.01 16.31 -15.58
N LEU A 20 14.98 17.16 -15.41
CA LEU A 20 14.84 18.04 -14.23
C LEU A 20 14.72 17.25 -12.92
N ALA A 21 14.02 16.10 -12.94
CA ALA A 21 13.92 15.23 -11.78
C ALA A 21 15.28 14.67 -11.37
N LYS A 22 16.05 14.16 -12.32
CA LYS A 22 17.40 13.63 -12.08
C LYS A 22 18.36 14.67 -11.47
N GLU A 23 18.23 15.92 -11.86
CA GLU A 23 19.07 17.00 -11.38
C GLU A 23 18.65 17.51 -10.00
N ALA A 24 17.33 17.52 -9.72
CA ALA A 24 16.78 18.10 -8.51
C ALA A 24 16.67 17.12 -7.33
N VAL A 25 16.56 15.80 -7.58
CA VAL A 25 16.44 14.80 -6.52
C VAL A 25 17.83 14.39 -6.03
N PRO A 26 18.16 14.59 -4.72
CA PRO A 26 19.43 14.15 -4.17
C PRO A 26 19.62 12.62 -4.34
N GLN A 27 20.85 12.21 -4.69
CA GLN A 27 21.16 10.78 -4.87
C GLN A 27 20.81 9.95 -3.63
N ALA A 28 21.05 10.48 -2.43
CA ALA A 28 20.70 9.80 -1.18
C ALA A 28 19.18 9.45 -1.07
N HIS A 29 18.30 10.25 -1.68
CA HIS A 29 16.86 9.92 -1.72
C HIS A 29 16.57 8.79 -2.72
N VAL A 30 17.29 8.77 -3.85
CA VAL A 30 17.19 7.68 -4.84
C VAL A 30 17.68 6.38 -4.21
N ASP A 31 18.88 6.40 -3.61
CA ASP A 31 19.49 5.24 -2.95
C ASP A 31 18.58 4.67 -1.84
N PHE A 32 17.96 5.56 -1.06
CA PHE A 32 16.99 5.16 -0.04
C PHE A 32 15.79 4.42 -0.66
N LEU A 33 15.19 4.96 -1.72
CA LEU A 33 14.02 4.36 -2.38
C LEU A 33 14.37 3.03 -3.05
N GLU A 34 15.53 2.95 -3.71
CA GLU A 34 16.02 1.73 -4.34
C GLU A 34 16.39 0.64 -3.32
N GLY A 35 16.77 1.05 -2.10
CA GLY A 35 17.07 0.14 -0.99
C GLY A 35 15.85 -0.36 -0.23
N LEU A 36 14.63 0.11 -0.54
CA LEU A 36 13.41 -0.34 0.13
C LEU A 36 13.06 -1.79 -0.21
N LYS A 37 12.54 -2.52 0.78
CA LYS A 37 12.00 -3.85 0.55
C LYS A 37 10.65 -3.75 -0.17
N LEU A 38 10.39 -4.69 -1.08
CA LEU A 38 9.12 -4.78 -1.80
C LEU A 38 7.96 -5.24 -0.92
N CYS A 39 8.27 -6.04 0.10
CA CYS A 39 7.30 -6.53 1.08
C CYS A 39 7.95 -6.68 2.47
N HIS A 40 7.11 -6.86 3.47
CA HIS A 40 7.52 -7.25 4.82
C HIS A 40 6.53 -8.27 5.34
N GLU A 41 6.99 -9.25 6.13
CA GLU A 41 6.12 -10.24 6.75
C GLU A 41 6.54 -10.56 8.17
N ASN A 42 5.58 -11.03 8.96
CA ASN A 42 5.76 -11.71 10.24
C ASN A 42 4.94 -13.01 10.23
N ASP A 43 4.69 -13.61 11.38
CA ASP A 43 3.95 -14.88 11.48
C ASP A 43 2.51 -14.79 10.94
N ASP A 44 1.83 -13.67 11.16
CA ASP A 44 0.39 -13.47 10.88
C ASP A 44 0.10 -12.59 9.67
N LEU A 45 1.00 -11.65 9.35
CA LEU A 45 0.77 -10.56 8.42
C LEU A 45 1.77 -10.56 7.26
N PHE A 46 1.27 -10.15 6.08
CA PHE A 46 2.10 -9.87 4.91
C PHE A 46 1.78 -8.48 4.39
N PHE A 47 2.79 -7.61 4.30
CA PHE A 47 2.66 -6.22 3.87
C PHE A 47 3.21 -6.07 2.46
N ALA A 48 2.41 -5.51 1.56
CA ALA A 48 2.82 -5.16 0.20
C ALA A 48 2.18 -3.83 -0.20
N HIS A 49 2.77 -3.11 -1.17
CA HIS A 49 2.19 -1.85 -1.64
C HIS A 49 0.81 -2.05 -2.26
N ALA A 50 0.67 -2.91 -3.29
CA ALA A 50 -0.58 -3.11 -4.01
C ALA A 50 -1.35 -4.38 -3.61
N GLY A 51 -0.64 -5.44 -3.26
CA GLY A 51 -1.23 -6.74 -2.92
C GLY A 51 -0.34 -7.89 -3.36
N ILE A 52 -0.97 -9.01 -3.67
CA ILE A 52 -0.32 -10.25 -4.11
C ILE A 52 -1.06 -10.85 -5.30
N GLN A 53 -0.39 -11.67 -6.11
CA GLN A 53 -1.03 -12.54 -7.10
C GLN A 53 -1.67 -13.74 -6.37
N PRO A 54 -3.02 -13.85 -6.37
CA PRO A 54 -3.69 -14.95 -5.70
C PRO A 54 -3.28 -16.32 -6.24
N GLY A 55 -3.05 -17.28 -5.35
CA GLY A 55 -2.66 -18.64 -5.71
C GLY A 55 -1.17 -18.83 -5.96
N VAL A 56 -0.38 -17.76 -5.93
CA VAL A 56 1.09 -17.82 -5.94
C VAL A 56 1.59 -17.76 -4.50
N PRO A 57 2.54 -18.59 -4.06
CA PRO A 57 3.13 -18.52 -2.73
C PRO A 57 3.70 -17.13 -2.42
N LEU A 58 3.64 -16.69 -1.16
CA LEU A 58 4.05 -15.34 -0.76
C LEU A 58 5.53 -15.05 -1.01
N ASP A 59 6.39 -16.08 -0.92
CA ASP A 59 7.81 -16.01 -1.21
C ASP A 59 8.16 -16.06 -2.72
N GLN A 60 7.15 -16.26 -3.59
CA GLN A 60 7.29 -16.32 -5.05
C GLN A 60 6.57 -15.17 -5.77
N GLN A 61 6.11 -14.18 -5.01
CA GLN A 61 5.46 -12.99 -5.57
C GLN A 61 6.43 -12.16 -6.41
N THR A 62 5.97 -11.68 -7.57
CA THR A 62 6.78 -10.81 -8.42
C THR A 62 6.74 -9.35 -7.94
N GLU A 63 7.78 -8.58 -8.26
CA GLU A 63 7.79 -7.13 -8.02
C GLU A 63 6.57 -6.44 -8.62
N HIS A 64 6.20 -6.83 -9.84
CA HIS A 64 5.04 -6.28 -10.53
C HIS A 64 3.75 -6.51 -9.73
N ASP A 65 3.53 -7.70 -9.19
CA ASP A 65 2.33 -8.01 -8.42
C ASP A 65 2.30 -7.22 -7.10
N LEU A 66 3.43 -7.20 -6.39
CA LEU A 66 3.54 -6.48 -5.11
C LEU A 66 3.31 -4.97 -5.25
N LEU A 67 3.65 -4.37 -6.40
CA LEU A 67 3.59 -2.93 -6.62
C LEU A 67 2.38 -2.45 -7.44
N TRP A 68 1.78 -3.31 -8.29
CA TRP A 68 0.82 -2.84 -9.31
C TRP A 68 -0.47 -3.64 -9.43
N ILE A 69 -0.60 -4.80 -8.79
CA ILE A 69 -1.80 -5.64 -8.90
C ILE A 69 -3.05 -4.89 -8.43
N ARG A 70 -4.17 -5.18 -9.05
CA ARG A 70 -5.46 -4.56 -8.70
C ARG A 70 -6.57 -5.59 -8.65
N LYS A 71 -7.36 -5.68 -9.74
CA LYS A 71 -8.62 -6.40 -9.80
C LYS A 71 -8.49 -7.87 -9.38
N GLU A 72 -7.48 -8.58 -9.85
CA GLU A 72 -7.25 -9.99 -9.60
C GLU A 72 -7.15 -10.28 -8.10
N PHE A 73 -6.45 -9.41 -7.36
CA PHE A 73 -6.32 -9.51 -5.92
C PHE A 73 -7.58 -9.01 -5.18
N HIS A 74 -8.19 -7.93 -5.66
CA HIS A 74 -9.31 -7.31 -4.95
C HIS A 74 -10.58 -8.16 -4.93
N VAL A 75 -10.79 -9.00 -5.95
CA VAL A 75 -11.96 -9.89 -6.04
C VAL A 75 -11.72 -11.27 -5.45
N ASP A 76 -10.47 -11.60 -5.10
CA ASP A 76 -10.13 -12.89 -4.54
C ASP A 76 -10.53 -12.97 -3.07
N THR A 77 -11.18 -14.06 -2.71
CA THR A 77 -11.70 -14.29 -1.35
C THR A 77 -11.02 -15.46 -0.64
N ARG A 78 -10.01 -16.07 -1.24
CA ARG A 78 -9.28 -17.18 -0.63
C ARG A 78 -8.46 -16.72 0.57
N ASP A 79 -8.22 -17.64 1.50
CA ASP A 79 -7.17 -17.45 2.50
C ASP A 79 -5.80 -17.53 1.81
N HIS A 80 -4.94 -16.55 2.08
CA HIS A 80 -3.58 -16.45 1.55
C HIS A 80 -2.53 -16.99 2.52
N GLY A 81 -2.96 -17.63 3.62
CA GLY A 81 -2.10 -18.10 4.70
C GLY A 81 -1.77 -17.01 5.71
N LYS A 82 -1.61 -15.77 5.27
CA LYS A 82 -1.44 -14.58 6.11
C LYS A 82 -2.47 -13.52 5.75
N LEU A 83 -2.77 -12.63 6.69
CA LEU A 83 -3.60 -11.47 6.43
C LEU A 83 -2.77 -10.43 5.64
N VAL A 84 -3.19 -10.12 4.41
CA VAL A 84 -2.45 -9.21 3.53
C VAL A 84 -2.83 -7.76 3.81
N VAL A 85 -1.86 -6.94 4.19
CA VAL A 85 -2.03 -5.50 4.42
C VAL A 85 -1.50 -4.73 3.22
N HIS A 86 -2.34 -3.91 2.59
CA HIS A 86 -1.99 -3.23 1.35
C HIS A 86 -2.62 -1.85 1.19
N GLY A 87 -2.29 -1.15 0.11
CA GLY A 87 -2.84 0.13 -0.32
C GLY A 87 -3.01 0.22 -1.83
N HIS A 88 -2.40 1.23 -2.47
CA HIS A 88 -2.33 1.47 -3.92
C HIS A 88 -3.66 1.79 -4.62
N THR A 89 -4.74 1.15 -4.26
CA THR A 89 -6.08 1.44 -4.77
C THR A 89 -6.89 2.07 -3.64
N PRO A 90 -7.06 3.40 -3.64
CA PRO A 90 -7.67 4.10 -2.51
C PRO A 90 -9.10 3.64 -2.23
N VAL A 91 -9.42 3.52 -0.95
CA VAL A 91 -10.75 3.30 -0.40
C VAL A 91 -11.20 4.54 0.37
N GLU A 92 -12.46 4.59 0.78
CA GLU A 92 -12.97 5.74 1.54
C GLU A 92 -12.39 5.79 2.96
N VAL A 93 -12.32 4.63 3.60
CA VAL A 93 -11.73 4.41 4.92
C VAL A 93 -10.97 3.08 4.92
N ALA A 94 -10.01 2.91 5.83
CA ALA A 94 -9.34 1.63 6.01
C ALA A 94 -10.37 0.51 6.19
N THR A 95 -10.26 -0.57 5.41
CA THR A 95 -11.28 -1.61 5.31
C THR A 95 -10.68 -3.00 5.40
N HIS A 96 -11.27 -3.83 6.28
CA HIS A 96 -10.92 -5.24 6.44
C HIS A 96 -11.87 -6.12 5.61
N TYR A 97 -11.33 -6.89 4.66
CA TYR A 97 -12.11 -7.75 3.75
C TYR A 97 -12.08 -9.25 4.14
N GLY A 98 -11.54 -9.57 5.33
CA GLY A 98 -11.41 -10.94 5.81
C GLY A 98 -10.02 -11.52 5.54
N ASN A 99 -9.63 -11.65 4.29
CA ASN A 99 -8.32 -12.16 3.86
C ASN A 99 -7.26 -11.06 3.63
N ARG A 100 -7.68 -9.80 3.59
CA ARG A 100 -6.82 -8.63 3.38
C ARG A 100 -7.37 -7.37 4.05
N ILE A 101 -6.50 -6.42 4.29
CA ILE A 101 -6.86 -5.08 4.79
C ILE A 101 -6.28 -4.04 3.85
N ASN A 102 -7.13 -3.16 3.34
CA ASN A 102 -6.71 -1.98 2.60
C ASN A 102 -6.65 -0.77 3.54
N ILE A 103 -5.46 -0.19 3.70
CA ILE A 103 -5.21 0.96 4.57
C ILE A 103 -4.97 2.27 3.79
N ASP A 104 -5.12 2.28 2.47
CA ASP A 104 -4.98 3.48 1.66
C ASP A 104 -6.30 4.26 1.63
N ALA A 105 -6.45 5.19 2.55
CA ALA A 105 -7.60 6.10 2.59
C ALA A 105 -7.42 7.34 1.69
N GLY A 106 -6.40 7.38 0.85
CA GLY A 106 -6.17 8.46 -0.10
C GLY A 106 -5.46 9.68 0.47
N ALA A 107 -4.60 9.50 1.48
CA ALA A 107 -3.83 10.60 2.09
C ALA A 107 -2.99 11.38 1.06
N GLY A 108 -2.44 10.72 0.05
CA GLY A 108 -1.74 11.36 -1.06
C GLY A 108 -2.60 12.29 -1.92
N TYR A 109 -3.91 12.19 -1.80
CA TYR A 109 -4.91 13.07 -2.45
C TYR A 109 -5.52 14.08 -1.47
N GLY A 110 -4.87 14.32 -0.33
CA GLY A 110 -5.31 15.30 0.66
C GLY A 110 -6.40 14.81 1.63
N LYS A 111 -6.71 13.51 1.64
CA LYS A 111 -7.59 12.91 2.65
C LYS A 111 -6.84 12.61 3.95
N PRO A 112 -7.53 12.39 5.08
CA PRO A 112 -6.89 11.99 6.32
C PRO A 112 -6.05 10.73 6.17
N LEU A 113 -4.89 10.68 6.84
CA LEU A 113 -4.05 9.49 6.90
C LEU A 113 -4.73 8.43 7.77
N ALA A 114 -4.90 7.23 7.23
CA ALA A 114 -5.31 6.08 8.03
C ALA A 114 -4.10 5.47 8.76
N ALA A 115 -4.30 5.10 10.01
CA ALA A 115 -3.34 4.35 10.80
C ALA A 115 -4.04 3.15 11.45
N VAL A 116 -3.37 1.99 11.44
CA VAL A 116 -3.91 0.73 11.97
C VAL A 116 -2.90 0.10 12.91
N VAL A 117 -3.40 -0.50 13.98
CA VAL A 117 -2.61 -1.32 14.91
C VAL A 117 -3.02 -2.77 14.76
N PHE A 118 -2.05 -3.67 14.80
CA PHE A 118 -2.24 -5.12 14.74
C PHE A 118 -1.73 -5.78 16.03
N GLU A 119 -2.47 -6.78 16.51
CA GLU A 119 -2.06 -7.72 17.54
C GLU A 119 -2.40 -9.14 17.02
N GLY A 120 -1.41 -9.85 16.48
CA GLY A 120 -1.66 -11.01 15.64
C GLY A 120 -2.41 -10.61 14.38
N ARG A 121 -3.57 -11.25 14.11
CA ARG A 121 -4.48 -10.90 12.99
C ARG A 121 -5.58 -9.91 13.37
N ASP A 122 -5.74 -9.61 14.66
CA ASP A 122 -6.69 -8.60 15.11
C ASP A 122 -6.18 -7.19 14.78
N CYS A 123 -7.08 -6.31 14.38
CA CYS A 123 -6.69 -4.96 14.00
C CYS A 123 -7.67 -3.88 14.45
N TRP A 124 -7.13 -2.68 14.65
CA TRP A 124 -7.86 -1.50 15.07
C TRP A 124 -7.41 -0.27 14.29
N SER A 125 -8.36 0.51 13.82
CA SER A 125 -8.06 1.86 13.37
C SER A 125 -7.69 2.74 14.55
N LEU A 126 -6.65 3.57 14.40
CA LEU A 126 -6.32 4.62 15.34
C LEU A 126 -7.12 5.89 15.00
N THR A 127 -7.81 6.41 16.00
CA THR A 127 -8.59 7.64 15.92
C THR A 127 -8.20 8.57 17.06
N ASP A 128 -8.67 9.82 17.04
CA ASP A 128 -8.48 10.78 18.14
C ASP A 128 -9.10 10.30 19.46
N GLN A 129 -10.02 9.32 19.39
CA GLN A 129 -10.67 8.70 20.54
C GLN A 129 -10.02 7.38 20.97
N GLY A 130 -8.90 7.01 20.33
CA GLY A 130 -8.19 5.76 20.61
C GLY A 130 -8.40 4.69 19.55
N ARG A 131 -8.29 3.41 19.94
CA ARG A 131 -8.42 2.25 19.06
C ARG A 131 -9.89 1.90 18.83
N VAL A 132 -10.30 1.78 17.56
CA VAL A 132 -11.61 1.30 17.14
C VAL A 132 -11.42 0.01 16.36
N ALA A 133 -12.05 -1.10 16.80
CA ALA A 133 -11.90 -2.40 16.16
C ALA A 133 -12.28 -2.33 14.66
N LEU A 134 -11.39 -2.84 13.80
CA LEU A 134 -11.59 -2.93 12.36
C LEU A 134 -11.98 -4.37 12.01
N LEU A 135 -13.28 -4.63 12.03
CA LEU A 135 -13.83 -5.96 11.77
C LEU A 135 -14.02 -6.23 10.27
N PRO A 136 -13.96 -7.51 9.83
CA PRO A 136 -14.22 -7.87 8.46
C PRO A 136 -15.61 -7.39 7.98
N VAL A 137 -15.66 -6.72 6.83
CA VAL A 137 -16.93 -6.31 6.20
C VAL A 137 -17.73 -7.50 5.63
N ASN A 138 -17.06 -8.65 5.46
CA ASN A 138 -17.71 -9.90 5.03
C ASN A 138 -17.50 -10.95 6.13
N PRO A 139 -18.55 -11.29 6.91
CA PRO A 139 -18.43 -12.21 8.05
C PRO A 139 -18.11 -13.67 7.70
N ALA A 140 -17.97 -14.00 6.40
CA ALA A 140 -17.61 -15.36 5.96
C ALA A 140 -16.17 -15.77 6.27
N PHE A 141 -15.35 -14.85 6.83
CA PHE A 141 -13.92 -15.07 7.15
C PHE A 141 -13.59 -14.91 8.64
N SER A 142 -14.56 -14.95 9.52
CA SER A 142 -14.35 -14.92 10.98
C SER A 142 -14.16 -16.34 11.56
#